data_cf43ab418471f8f56dea0348f3ddd420
#
_entry.id   cf43ab418471f8f56dea0348f3ddd420
#
_cell.length_a   1.000
_cell.length_b   1.000
_cell.length_c   1.000
_cell.angle_alpha   90.00
_cell.angle_beta   90.00
_cell.angle_gamma   90.00
#
_symmetry.space_group_name_H-M   'P 1'
#
loop_
_entity.id
_entity.type
_entity.pdbx_description
1 polymer ?
#
loop_
_entity_poly.entity_id
_entity_poly.type
_entity_poly.pdbx_seq_one_letter_code
_entity_poly.pdbx_strand_id
1 'polypeptide(L)' 'MASKKLVEEVWDKAKEMKGKDADVWRKDTYGNKIRFASYGTEGEYGWEIDHKNPKDKGGSDQLRNLQPLHWE' A
#
# COMPACT_ATOMS: atom_id res chain seq x y z
N MET A 1 -7.18 11.49 -5.88
CA MET A 1 -6.51 11.26 -4.60
C MET A 1 -7.36 10.31 -3.75
N ALA A 2 -6.76 9.33 -3.14
CA ALA A 2 -7.48 8.35 -2.36
C ALA A 2 -7.96 8.94 -1.04
N SER A 3 -9.15 8.53 -0.57
CA SER A 3 -9.66 8.93 0.72
C SER A 3 -8.85 8.28 1.83
N LYS A 4 -8.90 8.87 3.02
CA LYS A 4 -8.22 8.30 4.19
C LYS A 4 -8.69 6.86 4.45
N LYS A 5 -9.99 6.62 4.31
CA LYS A 5 -10.55 5.28 4.51
C LYS A 5 -9.95 4.29 3.53
N LEU A 6 -9.84 4.66 2.26
CA LEU A 6 -9.28 3.77 1.25
C LEU A 6 -7.81 3.48 1.53
N VAL A 7 -7.05 4.50 1.93
CA VAL A 7 -5.64 4.32 2.29
C VAL A 7 -5.50 3.31 3.41
N GLU A 8 -6.35 3.42 4.44
CA GLU A 8 -6.32 2.48 5.56
C GLU A 8 -6.71 1.06 5.14
N GLU A 9 -7.71 0.93 4.28
CA GLU A 9 -8.14 -0.38 3.79
C GLU A 9 -7.04 -1.05 2.95
N VAL A 10 -6.34 -0.29 2.12
CA VAL A 10 -5.25 -0.83 1.34
C VAL A 10 -4.05 -1.16 2.22
N TRP A 11 -3.76 -0.31 3.22
CA TRP A 11 -2.71 -0.59 4.20
C TRP A 11 -2.94 -1.93 4.91
N ASP A 12 -4.20 -2.23 5.25
CA ASP A 12 -4.53 -3.46 5.95
C ASP A 12 -4.23 -4.72 5.12
N LYS A 13 -4.02 -4.57 3.83
CA LYS A 13 -3.65 -5.68 2.95
C LYS A 13 -2.14 -5.95 2.96
N ALA A 14 -1.35 -5.02 3.47
CA ALA A 14 0.09 -5.20 3.57
C ALA A 14 0.43 -6.24 4.63
N LYS A 15 1.56 -6.89 4.46
CA LYS A 15 1.99 -7.95 5.36
C LYS A 15 2.52 -7.37 6.67
N GLU A 16 2.00 -7.88 7.80
CA GLU A 16 2.49 -7.48 9.11
C GLU A 16 3.90 -8.02 9.34
N MET A 17 4.68 -7.29 10.12
CA MET A 17 6.03 -7.69 10.48
C MET A 17 6.06 -8.10 11.95
N LYS A 18 6.63 -9.29 12.21
CA LYS A 18 6.72 -9.80 13.57
C LYS A 18 7.50 -8.82 14.44
N GLY A 19 6.95 -8.51 15.62
CA GLY A 19 7.61 -7.62 16.57
C GLY A 19 7.51 -6.13 16.24
N LYS A 20 6.76 -5.77 15.18
CA LYS A 20 6.55 -4.39 14.79
C LYS A 20 5.09 -4.01 14.93
N ASP A 21 4.84 -2.72 15.21
CA ASP A 21 3.50 -2.18 15.29
C ASP A 21 2.90 -2.13 13.88
N ALA A 22 1.86 -2.92 13.63
CA ALA A 22 1.24 -3.04 12.32
C ALA A 22 0.53 -1.75 11.89
N ASP A 23 0.28 -0.83 12.81
CA ASP A 23 -0.27 0.48 12.46
C ASP A 23 0.80 1.44 11.95
N VAL A 24 2.06 1.08 12.09
CA VAL A 24 3.19 1.92 11.68
C VAL A 24 3.99 1.26 10.56
N TRP A 25 4.30 -0.03 10.69
CA TRP A 25 5.19 -0.75 9.79
C TRP A 25 4.54 -1.97 9.20
N ARG A 26 4.66 -2.13 7.87
CA ARG A 26 4.27 -3.37 7.18
C ARG A 26 5.21 -3.58 6.00
N LYS A 27 5.02 -4.68 5.28
CA LYS A 27 5.76 -4.96 4.04
C LYS A 27 4.76 -5.02 2.89
N ASP A 28 5.18 -4.53 1.73
CA ASP A 28 4.39 -4.68 0.52
C ASP A 28 4.51 -6.11 -0.04
N THR A 29 3.85 -6.38 -1.16
CA THR A 29 3.82 -7.71 -1.78
C THR A 29 5.23 -8.23 -2.12
N TYR A 30 6.15 -7.33 -2.39
CA TYR A 30 7.50 -7.69 -2.78
C TYR A 30 8.49 -7.70 -1.62
N GLY A 31 7.99 -7.55 -0.39
CA GLY A 31 8.83 -7.59 0.80
C GLY A 31 9.51 -6.28 1.16
N ASN A 32 9.14 -5.19 0.50
CA ASN A 32 9.70 -3.88 0.82
C ASN A 32 9.01 -3.30 2.04
N LYS A 33 9.81 -2.81 2.99
CA LYS A 33 9.29 -2.20 4.21
C LYS A 33 8.65 -0.85 3.88
N ILE A 34 7.43 -0.65 4.35
CA ILE A 34 6.68 0.59 4.15
C ILE A 34 6.18 1.10 5.49
N ARG A 35 6.01 2.41 5.59
CA ARG A 35 5.53 3.06 6.79
C ARG A 35 4.21 3.75 6.51
N PHE A 36 3.21 3.52 7.35
CA PHE A 36 1.87 4.06 7.11
C PHE A 36 1.88 5.57 6.85
N ALA A 37 2.56 6.33 7.70
CA ALA A 37 2.60 7.80 7.59
C ALA A 37 3.34 8.30 6.35
N SER A 38 4.05 7.42 5.65
CA SER A 38 4.81 7.78 4.45
C SER A 38 4.02 7.57 3.16
N TYR A 39 2.71 7.36 3.26
CA TYR A 39 1.86 7.27 2.09
C TYR A 39 2.01 8.50 1.19
N GLY A 40 2.20 8.27 -0.11
CA GLY A 40 2.29 9.35 -1.09
C GLY A 40 3.62 10.09 -1.09
N THR A 41 4.64 9.59 -0.39
CA THR A 41 5.96 10.22 -0.38
C THR A 41 6.98 9.35 -1.11
N GLU A 42 8.10 9.96 -1.51
CA GLU A 42 9.23 9.26 -2.14
C GLU A 42 10.38 9.07 -1.16
N GLY A 43 10.10 9.08 0.14
CA GLY A 43 11.09 8.77 1.15
C GLY A 43 11.41 7.28 1.20
N GLU A 44 12.32 6.90 2.10
CA GLU A 44 12.81 5.51 2.18
C GLU A 44 11.70 4.48 2.36
N TYR A 45 10.63 4.84 3.06
CA TYR A 45 9.51 3.95 3.35
C TYR A 45 8.21 4.40 2.70
N GLY A 46 8.31 5.26 1.69
CA GLY A 46 7.15 5.77 0.98
C GLY A 46 6.44 4.69 0.20
N TRP A 47 5.14 4.81 0.11
CA TRP A 47 4.33 3.82 -0.60
C TRP A 47 3.11 4.47 -1.22
N GLU A 48 2.47 3.75 -2.10
CA GLU A 48 1.29 4.23 -2.79
C GLU A 48 0.36 3.06 -3.10
N ILE A 49 -0.85 3.40 -3.49
CA ILE A 49 -1.86 2.40 -3.89
C ILE A 49 -1.63 2.07 -5.36
N ASP A 50 -1.47 0.78 -5.63
CA ASP A 50 -1.24 0.29 -6.99
C ASP A 50 -2.37 -0.63 -7.43
N HIS A 51 -2.66 -0.63 -8.72
CA HIS A 51 -3.65 -1.52 -9.33
C HIS A 51 -2.96 -2.82 -9.75
N LYS A 52 -3.42 -3.95 -9.21
CA LYS A 52 -2.87 -5.25 -9.59
C LYS A 52 -3.04 -5.49 -11.08
N ASN A 53 -4.25 -5.21 -11.60
CA ASN A 53 -4.53 -5.18 -13.02
C ASN A 53 -4.67 -3.72 -13.42
N PRO A 54 -3.80 -3.19 -14.29
CA PRO A 54 -3.82 -1.76 -14.64
C PRO A 54 -5.16 -1.33 -15.24
N LYS A 55 -5.55 -0.09 -14.97
CA LYS A 55 -6.82 0.43 -15.45
C LYS A 55 -6.90 0.45 -16.98
N ASP A 56 -5.81 0.76 -17.66
CA ASP A 56 -5.77 0.78 -19.13
C ASP A 56 -5.87 -0.63 -19.73
N LYS A 57 -5.82 -1.67 -18.90
CA LYS A 57 -6.04 -3.06 -19.31
C LYS A 57 -7.31 -3.63 -18.71
N GLY A 58 -8.25 -2.76 -18.34
CA GLY A 58 -9.56 -3.16 -17.84
C GLY A 58 -9.61 -3.35 -16.32
N GLY A 59 -8.57 -2.98 -15.59
CA GLY A 59 -8.57 -3.10 -14.15
C GLY A 59 -9.51 -2.10 -13.48
N SER A 60 -10.14 -2.51 -12.38
CA SER A 60 -11.09 -1.69 -11.64
C SER A 60 -10.42 -0.99 -10.46
N ASP A 61 -11.16 -0.04 -9.87
CA ASP A 61 -10.76 0.63 -8.63
C ASP A 61 -11.28 -0.09 -7.39
N GLN A 62 -11.81 -1.31 -7.56
CA GLN A 62 -12.28 -2.07 -6.41
C GLN A 62 -11.13 -2.51 -5.51
N LEU A 63 -11.39 -2.57 -4.22
CA LEU A 63 -10.35 -2.90 -3.23
C LEU A 63 -9.59 -4.18 -3.58
N ARG A 64 -10.29 -5.19 -4.09
CA ARG A 64 -9.66 -6.48 -4.48
C ARG A 64 -8.59 -6.30 -5.56
N ASN A 65 -8.65 -5.20 -6.33
CA ASN A 65 -7.69 -4.91 -7.39
C ASN A 65 -6.58 -3.96 -6.94
N LEU A 66 -6.58 -3.55 -5.67
CA LEU A 66 -5.62 -2.59 -5.16
C LEU A 66 -4.63 -3.26 -4.22
N GLN A 67 -3.43 -2.73 -4.15
CA GLN A 67 -2.41 -3.23 -3.23
C GLN A 67 -1.50 -2.08 -2.82
N PRO A 68 -0.91 -2.16 -1.61
CA PRO A 68 0.09 -1.18 -1.22
C PRO A 68 1.42 -1.57 -1.83
N LEU A 69 2.16 -0.57 -2.34
CA LEU A 69 3.41 -0.84 -3.04
C LEU A 69 4.40 0.25 -2.71
N HIS A 70 5.63 -0.13 -2.36
CA HIS A 70 6.72 0.84 -2.20
C HIS A 70 6.86 1.63 -3.51
N TRP A 71 7.12 2.94 -3.40
CA TRP A 71 7.10 3.81 -4.59
C TRP A 71 8.19 3.45 -5.61
N GLU A 72 9.30 2.83 -5.19
CA GLU A 72 10.29 2.32 -6.11
C GLU A 72 9.83 1.02 -6.74
#